data_e88ed11f849984d8ec449f12b96c2e0c
#
_entry.id   e88ed11f849984d8ec449f12b96c2e0c
#
_cell.length_a   1.000
_cell.length_b   1.000
_cell.length_c   1.000
_cell.angle_alpha   90.00
_cell.angle_beta   90.00
_cell.angle_gamma   90.00
#
_symmetry.space_group_name_H-M   'P 1'
#
loop_
_entity.id
_entity.type
_entity.pdbx_description
1 polymer ?
#
loop_
_entity_poly.entity_id
_entity_poly.type
_entity_poly.pdbx_seq_one_letter_code
_entity_poly.pdbx_strand_id
1 'polypeptide(L)'
;MIDDSYLDISDHDSFKSGVPHKTFERLRNEEPIFWTKEKNGRGFWSILRHGDILKVNQNYKVFSSERGIRIEDQTEEEYIARRTFQETDPPAHRNIRSLLNPAFSKQKMDEYENLVRKLASDIINQAIQNTKFEAVDKIAKKLPMMMLGRILGVPEDDLDWLVQKGDALIGNSDPDFSELIIDKEDSEKYRLMPFRSPAGADLFDYAEKIINGSVDISKEGILFQMLNNIKTSEGQPVMSDLEFKNFFCLLVAAGNDTTRYS
;
A
#
# COMPACT_ATOMS: atom_id res chain seq x y z
N MET A 1 -35.20 14.75 -5.31
CA MET A 1 -34.67 13.44 -5.70
C MET A 1 -33.43 13.74 -6.49
N ILE A 2 -32.29 13.25 -6.02
CA ILE A 2 -31.01 13.31 -6.75
C ILE A 2 -31.20 12.42 -7.96
N ASP A 3 -30.91 12.93 -9.15
CA ASP A 3 -30.91 12.10 -10.36
C ASP A 3 -29.75 11.09 -10.22
N ASP A 4 -30.09 9.85 -9.90
CA ASP A 4 -29.15 8.74 -9.63
C ASP A 4 -28.25 8.39 -10.83
N SER A 5 -28.52 8.94 -12.02
CA SER A 5 -27.77 8.64 -13.23
C SER A 5 -26.38 9.29 -13.31
N TYR A 6 -26.02 10.17 -12.34
CA TYR A 6 -24.82 11.01 -12.42
C TYR A 6 -23.84 10.90 -11.25
N LEU A 7 -24.03 9.97 -10.32
CA LEU A 7 -23.22 9.92 -9.09
C LEU A 7 -22.51 8.58 -8.86
N ASP A 8 -21.78 8.13 -9.88
CA ASP A 8 -20.75 7.13 -9.65
C ASP A 8 -19.51 7.83 -9.10
N ILE A 9 -19.38 7.84 -7.76
CA ILE A 9 -18.22 8.40 -7.07
C ILE A 9 -17.01 7.46 -7.11
N SER A 10 -17.10 6.32 -7.79
CA SER A 10 -15.99 5.42 -8.10
C SER A 10 -15.45 5.62 -9.51
N ASP A 11 -16.15 6.37 -10.37
CA ASP A 11 -15.70 6.64 -11.73
C ASP A 11 -14.43 7.52 -11.75
N HIS A 12 -13.34 6.97 -12.25
CA HIS A 12 -12.04 7.63 -12.34
C HIS A 12 -12.11 8.95 -13.13
N ASP A 13 -12.94 9.02 -14.15
CA ASP A 13 -13.10 10.22 -14.97
C ASP A 13 -13.65 11.40 -14.18
N SER A 14 -14.43 11.15 -13.15
CA SER A 14 -14.96 12.17 -12.23
C SER A 14 -13.85 12.91 -11.46
N PHE A 15 -12.65 12.32 -11.36
CA PHE A 15 -11.52 12.87 -10.60
C PHE A 15 -10.44 13.51 -11.49
N LYS A 16 -10.55 13.46 -12.80
CA LYS A 16 -9.57 14.05 -13.73
C LYS A 16 -9.31 15.54 -13.50
N SER A 17 -10.35 16.29 -13.10
CA SER A 17 -10.24 17.71 -12.79
C SER A 17 -10.02 18.02 -11.31
N GLY A 18 -9.69 17.01 -10.52
CA GLY A 18 -9.56 17.07 -9.07
C GLY A 18 -10.75 16.45 -8.33
N VAL A 19 -10.64 16.40 -7.01
CA VAL A 19 -11.69 15.80 -6.16
C VAL A 19 -13.01 16.57 -6.31
N PRO A 20 -14.15 15.90 -6.56
CA PRO A 20 -15.45 16.56 -6.74
C PRO A 20 -16.05 17.00 -5.38
N HIS A 21 -15.39 17.94 -4.71
CA HIS A 21 -15.75 18.40 -3.35
C HIS A 21 -17.20 18.84 -3.19
N LYS A 22 -17.78 19.52 -4.20
CA LYS A 22 -19.17 19.97 -4.16
C LYS A 22 -20.15 18.79 -4.13
N THR A 23 -19.85 17.71 -4.87
CA THR A 23 -20.64 16.49 -4.85
C THR A 23 -20.60 15.84 -3.48
N PHE A 24 -19.40 15.68 -2.90
CA PHE A 24 -19.26 15.13 -1.56
C PHE A 24 -19.88 15.99 -0.47
N GLU A 25 -19.83 17.31 -0.58
CA GLU A 25 -20.49 18.23 0.36
C GLU A 25 -22.01 18.04 0.32
N ARG A 26 -22.59 17.99 -0.88
CA ARG A 26 -24.01 17.76 -1.05
C ARG A 26 -24.44 16.42 -0.46
N LEU A 27 -23.77 15.33 -0.80
CA LEU A 27 -24.07 14.01 -0.28
C LEU A 27 -23.94 13.95 1.25
N ARG A 28 -22.92 14.56 1.85
CA ARG A 28 -22.79 14.61 3.32
C ARG A 28 -23.99 15.29 4.00
N ASN A 29 -24.58 16.28 3.35
CA ASN A 29 -25.71 17.03 3.91
C ASN A 29 -27.06 16.34 3.66
N GLU A 30 -27.27 15.81 2.47
CA GLU A 30 -28.58 15.30 2.02
C GLU A 30 -28.71 13.78 2.23
N GLU A 31 -27.66 13.00 1.91
CA GLU A 31 -27.68 11.53 1.94
C GLU A 31 -26.31 10.96 2.39
N PRO A 32 -25.95 11.10 3.66
CA PRO A 32 -24.60 10.77 4.16
C PRO A 32 -24.26 9.28 4.15
N ILE A 33 -25.25 8.41 3.98
CA ILE A 33 -25.09 6.98 3.70
C ILE A 33 -25.74 6.74 2.35
N PHE A 34 -24.94 6.63 1.33
CA PHE A 34 -25.35 6.66 -0.07
C PHE A 34 -24.96 5.35 -0.77
N TRP A 35 -25.91 4.77 -1.52
CA TRP A 35 -25.62 3.62 -2.37
C TRP A 35 -24.96 4.07 -3.67
N THR A 36 -23.68 3.83 -3.82
CA THR A 36 -22.96 4.07 -5.08
C THR A 36 -23.21 2.93 -6.04
N LYS A 37 -23.86 3.25 -7.16
CA LYS A 37 -24.10 2.31 -8.25
C LYS A 37 -22.92 2.38 -9.22
N GLU A 38 -22.11 1.34 -9.25
CA GLU A 38 -21.01 1.25 -10.21
C GLU A 38 -21.52 0.88 -11.61
N LYS A 39 -20.83 1.36 -12.63
CA LYS A 39 -21.13 1.05 -14.02
C LYS A 39 -20.88 -0.42 -14.36
N ASN A 40 -19.80 -0.99 -13.82
CA ASN A 40 -19.31 -2.33 -14.10
C ASN A 40 -19.10 -3.18 -12.83
N GLY A 41 -19.75 -2.84 -11.73
CA GLY A 41 -19.62 -3.54 -10.45
C GLY A 41 -20.97 -3.75 -9.78
N ARG A 42 -20.94 -4.40 -8.61
CA ARG A 42 -22.14 -4.67 -7.80
C ARG A 42 -22.66 -3.45 -7.04
N GLY A 43 -21.87 -2.37 -6.99
CA GLY A 43 -22.15 -1.21 -6.17
C GLY A 43 -21.77 -1.41 -4.68
N PHE A 44 -21.73 -0.31 -3.94
CA PHE A 44 -21.35 -0.30 -2.54
C PHE A 44 -21.98 0.86 -1.76
N TRP A 45 -22.02 0.74 -0.42
CA TRP A 45 -22.45 1.82 0.46
C TRP A 45 -21.32 2.79 0.74
N SER A 46 -21.49 4.04 0.38
CA SER A 46 -20.57 5.12 0.69
C SER A 46 -20.97 5.79 2.01
N ILE A 47 -20.02 5.86 2.93
CA ILE A 47 -20.19 6.49 4.24
C ILE A 47 -19.42 7.80 4.25
N LEU A 48 -20.09 8.94 4.38
CA LEU A 48 -19.51 10.25 4.08
C LEU A 48 -19.31 11.15 5.30
N ARG A 49 -19.92 10.84 6.46
CA ARG A 49 -19.74 11.61 7.69
C ARG A 49 -18.67 10.98 8.57
N HIS A 50 -17.77 11.81 9.09
CA HIS A 50 -16.67 11.38 9.96
C HIS A 50 -17.13 10.52 11.14
N GLY A 51 -18.21 10.92 11.84
CA GLY A 51 -18.72 10.16 12.98
C GLY A 51 -19.25 8.76 12.60
N ASP A 52 -19.78 8.59 11.40
CA ASP A 52 -20.27 7.30 10.92
C ASP A 52 -19.11 6.43 10.40
N ILE A 53 -18.12 7.04 9.75
CA ILE A 53 -16.86 6.35 9.37
C ILE A 53 -16.16 5.78 10.61
N LEU A 54 -16.07 6.56 11.71
CA LEU A 54 -15.50 6.06 12.96
C LEU A 54 -16.27 4.86 13.52
N LYS A 55 -17.61 4.88 13.51
CA LYS A 55 -18.42 3.75 13.98
C LYS A 55 -18.19 2.49 13.14
N VAL A 56 -18.11 2.65 11.80
CA VAL A 56 -17.82 1.53 10.89
C VAL A 56 -16.43 0.97 11.19
N ASN A 57 -15.39 1.80 11.22
CA ASN A 57 -14.02 1.36 11.43
C ASN A 57 -13.76 0.72 12.81
N GLN A 58 -14.51 1.11 13.83
CA GLN A 58 -14.35 0.56 15.18
C GLN A 58 -15.15 -0.72 15.42
N ASN A 59 -16.09 -1.06 14.55
CA ASN A 59 -17.00 -2.18 14.75
C ASN A 59 -16.77 -3.33 13.77
N TYR A 60 -15.58 -3.93 13.85
CA TYR A 60 -15.20 -5.07 13.01
C TYR A 60 -16.16 -6.28 13.13
N LYS A 61 -16.90 -6.42 14.24
CA LYS A 61 -17.87 -7.49 14.41
C LYS A 61 -19.08 -7.40 13.47
N VAL A 62 -19.37 -6.18 12.98
CA VAL A 62 -20.44 -5.92 12.02
C VAL A 62 -19.87 -5.62 10.64
N PHE A 63 -18.79 -4.83 10.61
CA PHE A 63 -18.12 -4.39 9.39
C PHE A 63 -16.74 -5.07 9.30
N SER A 64 -16.76 -6.31 8.84
CA SER A 64 -15.56 -7.14 8.72
C SER A 64 -14.74 -6.76 7.50
N SER A 65 -13.40 -6.82 7.64
CA SER A 65 -12.46 -6.69 6.53
C SER A 65 -12.11 -8.03 5.86
N GLU A 66 -12.58 -9.16 6.38
CA GLU A 66 -12.22 -10.51 5.92
C GLU A 66 -12.71 -10.85 4.50
N ARG A 67 -13.53 -10.00 3.90
CA ARG A 67 -14.01 -10.17 2.53
C ARG A 67 -13.35 -9.19 1.54
N GLY A 68 -12.29 -8.55 1.96
CA GLY A 68 -11.55 -7.56 1.16
C GLY A 68 -11.77 -6.13 1.64
N ILE A 69 -10.85 -5.26 1.24
CA ILE A 69 -10.83 -3.82 1.56
C ILE A 69 -10.85 -2.94 0.31
N ARG A 70 -11.07 -3.56 -0.85
CA ARG A 70 -11.09 -2.87 -2.15
C ARG A 70 -12.51 -2.67 -2.65
N ILE A 71 -12.69 -1.59 -3.42
CA ILE A 71 -13.97 -1.31 -4.09
C ILE A 71 -14.22 -2.33 -5.19
N GLU A 72 -13.18 -2.68 -5.97
CA GLU A 72 -13.29 -3.65 -7.07
C GLU A 72 -13.81 -5.02 -6.62
N ASP A 73 -14.68 -5.60 -7.41
CA ASP A 73 -15.11 -6.98 -7.21
C ASP A 73 -13.96 -7.95 -7.46
N GLN A 74 -13.84 -8.96 -6.59
CA GLN A 74 -12.80 -9.98 -6.65
C GLN A 74 -13.42 -11.36 -6.63
N THR A 75 -12.85 -12.27 -7.40
CA THR A 75 -13.12 -13.70 -7.24
C THR A 75 -12.48 -14.21 -5.96
N GLU A 76 -12.91 -15.38 -5.47
CA GLU A 76 -12.30 -16.04 -4.31
C GLU A 76 -10.79 -16.31 -4.54
N GLU A 77 -10.43 -16.73 -5.75
CA GLU A 77 -9.04 -16.98 -6.14
C GLU A 77 -8.19 -15.71 -6.05
N GLU A 78 -8.68 -14.59 -6.58
CA GLU A 78 -7.99 -13.29 -6.52
C GLU A 78 -7.85 -12.78 -5.09
N TYR A 79 -8.90 -12.95 -4.29
CA TYR A 79 -8.87 -12.58 -2.88
C TYR A 79 -7.79 -13.37 -2.13
N ILE A 80 -7.75 -14.69 -2.27
CA ILE A 80 -6.75 -15.55 -1.62
C ILE A 80 -5.34 -15.19 -2.09
N ALA A 81 -5.14 -14.99 -3.38
CA ALA A 81 -3.83 -14.70 -3.96
C ALA A 81 -3.25 -13.35 -3.52
N ARG A 82 -4.11 -12.34 -3.32
CA ARG A 82 -3.70 -10.94 -3.05
C ARG A 82 -3.96 -10.49 -1.62
N ARG A 83 -4.50 -11.37 -0.77
CA ARG A 83 -4.86 -11.05 0.61
C ARG A 83 -3.65 -10.58 1.42
N THR A 84 -3.86 -9.51 2.19
CA THR A 84 -2.90 -8.99 3.17
C THR A 84 -3.47 -9.11 4.58
N PHE A 85 -2.65 -8.83 5.60
CA PHE A 85 -3.14 -8.84 6.98
C PHE A 85 -4.19 -7.74 7.26
N GLN A 86 -4.27 -6.71 6.43
CA GLN A 86 -5.31 -5.68 6.52
C GLN A 86 -6.71 -6.26 6.25
N GLU A 87 -6.76 -7.34 5.47
CA GLU A 87 -7.98 -8.08 5.13
C GLU A 87 -8.23 -9.22 6.12
N THR A 88 -7.96 -8.95 7.38
CA THR A 88 -8.22 -9.85 8.51
C THR A 88 -8.85 -9.10 9.68
N ASP A 89 -9.66 -9.79 10.46
CA ASP A 89 -10.22 -9.24 11.69
C ASP A 89 -9.42 -9.67 12.93
N PRO A 90 -9.61 -9.05 14.10
CA PRO A 90 -9.08 -9.56 15.36
C PRO A 90 -9.62 -10.98 15.69
N PRO A 91 -8.80 -11.91 16.17
CA PRO A 91 -7.45 -11.70 16.71
C PRO A 91 -6.32 -11.72 15.65
N ALA A 92 -6.53 -12.28 14.44
CA ALA A 92 -5.51 -12.49 13.44
C ALA A 92 -4.79 -11.17 13.07
N HIS A 93 -5.54 -10.11 12.79
CA HIS A 93 -5.01 -8.77 12.53
C HIS A 93 -4.10 -8.26 13.66
N ARG A 94 -4.54 -8.39 14.91
CA ARG A 94 -3.75 -7.95 16.07
C ARG A 94 -2.46 -8.74 16.21
N ASN A 95 -2.52 -10.03 15.99
CA ASN A 95 -1.36 -10.91 16.13
C ASN A 95 -0.25 -10.45 15.18
N ILE A 96 -0.55 -10.28 13.90
CA ILE A 96 0.44 -9.81 12.92
C ILE A 96 0.90 -8.40 13.21
N ARG A 97 -0.03 -7.46 13.45
CA ARG A 97 0.30 -6.07 13.72
C ARG A 97 1.18 -5.89 14.95
N SER A 98 0.95 -6.66 16.01
CA SER A 98 1.76 -6.59 17.23
C SER A 98 3.23 -6.94 17.01
N LEU A 99 3.52 -7.78 16.02
CA LEU A 99 4.88 -8.18 15.67
C LEU A 99 5.68 -7.03 15.00
N LEU A 100 4.97 -6.07 14.43
CA LEU A 100 5.57 -4.88 13.79
C LEU A 100 5.84 -3.74 14.80
N ASN A 101 5.11 -3.73 15.91
CA ASN A 101 5.18 -2.64 16.90
C ASN A 101 6.60 -2.30 17.38
N PRO A 102 7.51 -3.26 17.63
CA PRO A 102 8.87 -2.94 18.07
C PRO A 102 9.63 -2.07 17.07
N ALA A 103 9.47 -2.29 15.76
CA ALA A 103 10.14 -1.53 14.72
C ALA A 103 9.62 -0.08 14.57
N PHE A 104 8.41 0.18 15.08
CA PHE A 104 7.77 1.50 15.06
C PHE A 104 7.59 2.08 16.47
N SER A 105 8.32 1.57 17.46
CA SER A 105 8.31 2.10 18.81
C SER A 105 8.91 3.51 18.86
N LYS A 106 8.53 4.30 19.89
CA LYS A 106 9.10 5.64 20.08
C LYS A 106 10.63 5.61 20.13
N GLN A 107 11.20 4.65 20.85
CA GLN A 107 12.64 4.48 20.95
C GLN A 107 13.27 4.27 19.56
N LYS A 108 12.68 3.41 18.72
CA LYS A 108 13.17 3.17 17.35
C LYS A 108 13.03 4.42 16.47
N MET A 109 11.95 5.19 16.63
CA MET A 109 11.80 6.47 15.92
C MET A 109 12.88 7.47 16.32
N ASP A 110 13.22 7.57 17.59
CA ASP A 110 14.29 8.44 18.08
C ASP A 110 15.68 7.99 17.53
N GLU A 111 15.92 6.69 17.39
CA GLU A 111 17.13 6.15 16.73
C GLU A 111 17.18 6.50 15.23
N TYR A 112 16.04 6.48 14.55
CA TYR A 112 15.96 6.82 13.12
C TYR A 112 16.16 8.31 12.83
N GLU A 113 15.96 9.22 13.78
CA GLU A 113 16.09 10.66 13.55
C GLU A 113 17.45 11.02 12.93
N ASN A 114 18.55 10.53 13.50
CA ASN A 114 19.90 10.80 12.97
C ASN A 114 20.10 10.22 11.58
N LEU A 115 19.56 9.05 11.31
CA LEU A 115 19.62 8.42 9.99
C LEU A 115 18.82 9.21 8.95
N VAL A 116 17.59 9.61 9.28
CA VAL A 116 16.74 10.44 8.41
C VAL A 116 17.42 11.75 8.09
N ARG A 117 18.01 12.41 9.11
CA ARG A 117 18.72 13.67 8.96
C ARG A 117 19.94 13.54 8.02
N LYS A 118 20.70 12.46 8.18
CA LYS A 118 21.84 12.16 7.29
C LYS A 118 21.37 11.93 5.87
N LEU A 119 20.38 11.05 5.64
CA LEU A 119 19.83 10.76 4.32
C LEU A 119 19.27 12.02 3.65
N ALA A 120 18.52 12.84 4.39
CA ALA A 120 17.99 14.11 3.87
C ALA A 120 19.12 15.04 3.44
N SER A 121 20.18 15.17 4.25
CA SER A 121 21.34 15.99 3.90
C SER A 121 22.04 15.47 2.66
N ASP A 122 22.25 14.17 2.53
CA ASP A 122 22.92 13.57 1.39
C ASP A 122 22.10 13.76 0.10
N ILE A 123 20.79 13.54 0.15
CA ILE A 123 19.85 13.74 -0.95
C ILE A 123 19.84 15.22 -1.40
N ILE A 124 19.74 16.16 -0.46
CA ILE A 124 19.74 17.60 -0.74
C ILE A 124 21.07 18.00 -1.36
N ASN A 125 22.19 17.58 -0.78
CA ASN A 125 23.52 17.91 -1.29
C ASN A 125 23.73 17.40 -2.72
N GLN A 126 23.18 16.25 -3.08
CA GLN A 126 23.20 15.75 -4.46
C GLN A 126 22.29 16.59 -5.39
N ALA A 127 21.10 16.95 -4.93
CA ALA A 127 20.15 17.71 -5.74
C ALA A 127 20.67 19.11 -6.09
N ILE A 128 21.24 19.83 -5.11
CA ILE A 128 21.72 21.22 -5.28
C ILE A 128 23.00 21.34 -6.11
N GLN A 129 23.66 20.24 -6.49
CA GLN A 129 24.76 20.28 -7.45
C GLN A 129 24.31 20.76 -8.83
N ASN A 130 23.01 20.67 -9.12
CA ASN A 130 22.40 21.19 -10.33
C ASN A 130 21.74 22.54 -10.05
N THR A 131 21.94 23.51 -10.95
CA THR A 131 21.32 24.84 -10.84
C THR A 131 19.77 24.78 -10.81
N LYS A 132 19.19 23.78 -11.48
CA LYS A 132 17.76 23.46 -11.49
C LYS A 132 17.58 21.96 -11.39
N PHE A 133 16.64 21.53 -10.60
CA PHE A 133 16.27 20.12 -10.47
C PHE A 133 14.77 19.98 -10.20
N GLU A 134 14.21 18.83 -10.50
CA GLU A 134 12.84 18.47 -10.17
C GLU A 134 12.82 17.93 -8.73
N ALA A 135 12.10 18.63 -7.83
CA ALA A 135 12.17 18.39 -6.40
C ALA A 135 11.48 17.07 -5.99
N VAL A 136 10.41 16.67 -6.70
CA VAL A 136 9.70 15.43 -6.42
C VAL A 136 10.62 14.24 -6.69
N ASP A 137 11.24 14.18 -7.88
CA ASP A 137 12.10 13.05 -8.25
C ASP A 137 13.41 13.00 -7.45
N LYS A 138 14.00 14.19 -7.18
CA LYS A 138 15.32 14.26 -6.56
C LYS A 138 15.29 14.22 -5.04
N ILE A 139 14.18 14.59 -4.42
CA ILE A 139 14.07 14.70 -2.96
C ILE A 139 12.87 13.90 -2.43
N ALA A 140 11.64 14.29 -2.81
CA ALA A 140 10.43 13.80 -2.15
C ALA A 140 10.20 12.29 -2.29
N LYS A 141 10.50 11.70 -3.45
CA LYS A 141 10.39 10.25 -3.68
C LYS A 141 11.49 9.46 -2.97
N LYS A 142 12.72 10.01 -2.93
CA LYS A 142 13.88 9.26 -2.47
C LYS A 142 13.87 9.01 -0.98
N LEU A 143 13.64 10.04 -0.18
CA LEU A 143 13.78 9.95 1.28
C LEU A 143 12.87 8.88 1.91
N PRO A 144 11.55 8.84 1.65
CA PRO A 144 10.67 7.82 2.23
C PRO A 144 11.06 6.40 1.84
N MET A 145 11.37 6.17 0.57
CA MET A 145 11.69 4.82 0.10
C MET A 145 13.06 4.35 0.59
N MET A 146 14.06 5.22 0.64
CA MET A 146 15.36 4.86 1.22
C MET A 146 15.22 4.54 2.72
N MET A 147 14.40 5.29 3.45
CA MET A 147 14.10 4.97 4.84
C MET A 147 13.35 3.65 4.98
N LEU A 148 12.32 3.44 4.15
CA LEU A 148 11.59 2.17 4.15
C LEU A 148 12.52 0.98 3.87
N GLY A 149 13.32 1.06 2.81
CA GLY A 149 14.26 0.00 2.47
C GLY A 149 15.20 -0.35 3.63
N ARG A 150 15.69 0.65 4.37
CA ARG A 150 16.51 0.43 5.57
C ARG A 150 15.73 -0.18 6.73
N ILE A 151 14.49 0.24 6.97
CA ILE A 151 13.59 -0.37 7.97
C ILE A 151 13.30 -1.84 7.61
N LEU A 152 13.10 -2.11 6.33
CA LEU A 152 12.87 -3.47 5.83
C LEU A 152 14.15 -4.32 5.90
N GLY A 153 15.32 -3.69 5.79
CA GLY A 153 16.62 -4.35 5.74
C GLY A 153 17.06 -4.73 4.32
N VAL A 154 16.51 -4.07 3.30
CA VAL A 154 16.86 -4.26 1.90
C VAL A 154 18.28 -3.71 1.63
N PRO A 155 19.11 -4.37 0.80
CA PRO A 155 20.43 -3.86 0.40
C PRO A 155 20.38 -2.46 -0.21
N GLU A 156 21.39 -1.62 0.05
CA GLU A 156 21.43 -0.24 -0.47
C GLU A 156 21.40 -0.18 -2.00
N ASP A 157 22.05 -1.13 -2.65
CA ASP A 157 22.10 -1.20 -4.12
C ASP A 157 20.71 -1.44 -4.77
N ASP A 158 19.77 -1.99 -4.01
CA ASP A 158 18.42 -2.29 -4.47
C ASP A 158 17.41 -1.15 -4.19
N LEU A 159 17.81 -0.11 -3.45
CA LEU A 159 16.88 0.94 -3.01
C LEU A 159 16.31 1.75 -4.18
N ASP A 160 17.12 2.10 -5.18
CA ASP A 160 16.64 2.85 -6.35
C ASP A 160 15.65 2.00 -7.18
N TRP A 161 15.90 0.71 -7.30
CA TRP A 161 14.97 -0.23 -7.93
C TRP A 161 13.66 -0.32 -7.14
N LEU A 162 13.74 -0.37 -5.82
CA LEU A 162 12.57 -0.43 -4.94
C LEU A 162 11.70 0.84 -5.06
N VAL A 163 12.34 2.02 -5.18
CA VAL A 163 11.65 3.30 -5.48
C VAL A 163 10.83 3.18 -6.76
N GLN A 164 11.47 2.75 -7.86
CA GLN A 164 10.81 2.62 -9.16
C GLN A 164 9.64 1.63 -9.13
N LYS A 165 9.82 0.48 -8.46
CA LYS A 165 8.76 -0.53 -8.35
C LYS A 165 7.61 -0.08 -7.45
N GLY A 166 7.90 0.68 -6.40
CA GLY A 166 6.89 1.29 -5.55
C GLY A 166 6.03 2.30 -6.31
N ASP A 167 6.63 3.16 -7.12
CA ASP A 167 5.92 4.10 -7.97
C ASP A 167 5.03 3.39 -8.99
N ALA A 168 5.56 2.40 -9.71
CA ALA A 168 4.82 1.63 -10.70
C ALA A 168 3.71 0.76 -10.07
N LEU A 169 3.87 0.34 -8.83
CA LEU A 169 2.86 -0.44 -8.11
C LEU A 169 1.61 0.39 -7.80
N ILE A 170 1.81 1.62 -7.33
CA ILE A 170 0.71 2.53 -6.99
C ILE A 170 0.12 3.18 -8.24
N GLY A 171 0.98 3.59 -9.18
CA GLY A 171 0.58 4.18 -10.45
C GLY A 171 0.12 3.18 -11.52
N ASN A 172 -0.41 2.04 -11.13
CA ASN A 172 -0.80 0.95 -12.04
C ASN A 172 -1.95 1.28 -13.01
N SER A 173 -2.68 2.36 -12.76
CA SER A 173 -3.72 2.90 -13.66
C SER A 173 -3.27 4.14 -14.44
N ASP A 174 -2.05 4.62 -14.20
CA ASP A 174 -1.49 5.82 -14.82
C ASP A 174 -0.46 5.43 -15.90
N PRO A 175 -0.65 5.86 -17.17
CA PRO A 175 0.25 5.52 -18.27
C PRO A 175 1.67 6.10 -18.11
N ASP A 176 1.87 7.10 -17.26
CA ASP A 176 3.20 7.65 -16.98
C ASP A 176 4.03 6.74 -16.04
N PHE A 177 3.37 5.83 -15.31
CA PHE A 177 4.01 4.94 -14.34
C PHE A 177 3.91 3.46 -14.68
N SER A 178 2.98 3.07 -15.54
CA SER A 178 2.75 1.67 -15.90
C SER A 178 2.52 1.50 -17.40
N GLU A 179 3.26 0.56 -18.00
CA GLU A 179 3.04 0.16 -19.40
C GLU A 179 1.72 -0.61 -19.58
N LEU A 180 1.24 -1.24 -18.50
CA LEU A 180 -0.03 -1.97 -18.46
C LEU A 180 -0.99 -1.25 -17.51
N ILE A 181 -2.02 -0.67 -18.08
CA ILE A 181 -3.09 -0.03 -17.33
C ILE A 181 -4.11 -1.09 -16.94
N ILE A 182 -4.47 -1.13 -15.66
CA ILE A 182 -5.60 -1.93 -15.18
C ILE A 182 -6.83 -1.61 -16.05
N ASP A 183 -7.63 -2.61 -16.33
CA ASP A 183 -8.84 -2.54 -17.18
C ASP A 183 -8.61 -2.40 -18.69
N LYS A 184 -7.37 -2.41 -19.17
CA LYS A 184 -7.05 -2.59 -20.59
C LYS A 184 -6.60 -4.01 -20.88
N GLU A 185 -6.62 -4.36 -22.16
CA GLU A 185 -6.21 -5.67 -22.65
C GLU A 185 -4.89 -6.12 -22.05
N ASP A 186 -4.79 -7.38 -21.66
CA ASP A 186 -3.58 -8.03 -21.13
C ASP A 186 -3.31 -7.89 -19.61
N SER A 187 -4.13 -7.21 -18.83
CA SER A 187 -3.99 -7.20 -17.36
C SER A 187 -4.37 -8.55 -16.72
N GLU A 188 -5.05 -9.44 -17.45
CA GLU A 188 -5.51 -10.73 -16.94
C GLU A 188 -4.36 -11.63 -16.46
N LYS A 189 -3.21 -11.58 -17.10
CA LYS A 189 -2.02 -12.34 -16.67
C LYS A 189 -1.49 -11.93 -15.28
N TYR A 190 -1.83 -10.72 -14.83
CA TYR A 190 -1.45 -10.19 -13.51
C TYR A 190 -2.60 -10.21 -12.52
N ARG A 191 -3.77 -10.79 -12.84
CA ARG A 191 -4.95 -10.75 -11.98
C ARG A 191 -4.72 -11.30 -10.57
N LEU A 192 -3.79 -12.22 -10.41
CA LEU A 192 -3.40 -12.80 -9.11
C LEU A 192 -2.24 -12.08 -8.44
N MET A 193 -1.63 -11.09 -9.11
CA MET A 193 -0.52 -10.33 -8.55
C MET A 193 -1.04 -9.13 -7.74
N PRO A 194 -0.29 -8.67 -6.72
CA PRO A 194 -0.63 -7.46 -5.98
C PRO A 194 -0.85 -6.29 -6.94
N PHE A 195 -1.92 -5.54 -6.70
CA PHE A 195 -2.33 -4.41 -7.52
C PHE A 195 -2.56 -4.74 -9.00
N ARG A 196 -2.70 -6.02 -9.37
CA ARG A 196 -2.84 -6.50 -10.77
C ARG A 196 -1.77 -5.91 -11.69
N SER A 197 -0.54 -5.81 -11.22
CA SER A 197 0.53 -5.01 -11.81
C SER A 197 1.77 -5.85 -12.15
N PRO A 198 2.46 -5.54 -13.27
CA PRO A 198 3.81 -6.07 -13.52
C PRO A 198 4.77 -5.80 -12.37
N ALA A 199 4.73 -4.59 -11.79
CA ALA A 199 5.55 -4.25 -10.64
C ALA A 199 5.24 -5.14 -9.43
N GLY A 200 3.97 -5.56 -9.25
CA GLY A 200 3.58 -6.54 -8.25
C GLY A 200 4.25 -7.90 -8.47
N ALA A 201 4.35 -8.36 -9.72
CA ALA A 201 5.06 -9.58 -10.06
C ALA A 201 6.57 -9.47 -9.77
N ASP A 202 7.20 -8.36 -10.17
CA ASP A 202 8.62 -8.12 -9.90
C ASP A 202 8.94 -8.09 -8.39
N LEU A 203 8.05 -7.49 -7.60
CA LEU A 203 8.18 -7.47 -6.14
C LEU A 203 7.97 -8.85 -5.52
N PHE A 204 7.08 -9.67 -6.09
CA PHE A 204 6.91 -11.08 -5.69
C PHE A 204 8.18 -11.89 -5.95
N ASP A 205 8.79 -11.74 -7.12
CA ASP A 205 10.05 -12.41 -7.47
C ASP A 205 11.19 -11.96 -6.56
N TYR A 206 11.21 -10.68 -6.18
CA TYR A 206 12.20 -10.16 -5.24
C TYR A 206 11.96 -10.73 -3.82
N ALA A 207 10.73 -10.79 -3.36
CA ALA A 207 10.38 -11.41 -2.08
C ALA A 207 10.71 -12.92 -2.05
N GLU A 208 10.53 -13.63 -3.16
CA GLU A 208 10.98 -15.02 -3.31
C GLU A 208 12.50 -15.15 -3.14
N LYS A 209 13.27 -14.22 -3.72
CA LYS A 209 14.74 -14.21 -3.55
C LYS A 209 15.15 -13.93 -2.10
N ILE A 210 14.38 -13.13 -1.37
CA ILE A 210 14.57 -12.94 0.07
C ILE A 210 14.30 -14.23 0.84
N ILE A 211 13.18 -14.90 0.56
CA ILE A 211 12.77 -16.15 1.23
C ILE A 211 13.82 -17.24 1.04
N ASN A 212 14.34 -17.41 -0.17
CA ASN A 212 15.31 -18.45 -0.51
C ASN A 212 16.76 -18.06 -0.21
N GLY A 213 17.02 -16.86 0.34
CA GLY A 213 18.34 -16.38 0.74
C GLY A 213 19.23 -15.91 -0.40
N SER A 214 18.67 -15.68 -1.61
CA SER A 214 19.44 -15.12 -2.76
C SER A 214 19.67 -13.62 -2.64
N VAL A 215 18.91 -12.93 -1.80
CA VAL A 215 19.10 -11.52 -1.41
C VAL A 215 19.50 -11.49 0.06
N ASP A 216 20.65 -10.91 0.37
CA ASP A 216 21.16 -10.78 1.74
C ASP A 216 20.55 -9.56 2.42
N ILE A 217 19.47 -9.77 3.18
CA ILE A 217 18.80 -8.73 3.93
C ILE A 217 19.42 -8.54 5.32
N SER A 218 19.40 -7.31 5.82
CA SER A 218 19.91 -6.98 7.15
C SER A 218 19.16 -7.74 8.26
N LYS A 219 19.93 -8.34 9.18
CA LYS A 219 19.38 -9.05 10.35
C LYS A 219 18.58 -8.16 11.29
N GLU A 220 18.81 -6.85 11.27
CA GLU A 220 18.08 -5.86 12.06
C GLU A 220 16.77 -5.42 11.37
N GLY A 221 16.62 -5.72 10.08
CA GLY A 221 15.45 -5.35 9.28
C GLY A 221 14.21 -6.17 9.65
N ILE A 222 13.05 -5.57 9.43
CA ILE A 222 11.74 -6.20 9.71
C ILE A 222 11.58 -7.51 8.93
N LEU A 223 12.01 -7.55 7.67
CA LEU A 223 11.84 -8.74 6.84
C LEU A 223 12.59 -9.95 7.40
N PHE A 224 13.82 -9.74 7.86
CA PHE A 224 14.60 -10.81 8.50
C PHE A 224 13.93 -11.30 9.78
N GLN A 225 13.44 -10.37 10.61
CA GLN A 225 12.74 -10.70 11.85
C GLN A 225 11.48 -11.53 11.58
N MET A 226 10.68 -11.14 10.59
CA MET A 226 9.46 -11.85 10.21
C MET A 226 9.74 -13.28 9.72
N LEU A 227 10.77 -13.48 8.92
CA LEU A 227 11.12 -14.80 8.39
C LEU A 227 11.75 -15.73 9.43
N ASN A 228 12.63 -15.20 10.29
CA ASN A 228 13.53 -16.03 11.08
C ASN A 228 13.22 -16.07 12.57
N ASN A 229 12.84 -14.92 13.15
CA ASN A 229 12.79 -14.76 14.60
C ASN A 229 11.38 -14.79 15.17
N ILE A 230 10.38 -14.44 14.37
CA ILE A 230 9.00 -14.41 14.82
C ILE A 230 8.34 -15.74 14.46
N LYS A 231 7.95 -16.49 15.48
CA LYS A 231 7.32 -17.80 15.33
C LYS A 231 5.99 -17.84 16.08
N THR A 232 5.09 -18.69 15.62
CA THR A 232 3.88 -19.04 16.37
C THR A 232 4.23 -19.77 17.67
N SER A 233 3.25 -19.95 18.55
CA SER A 233 3.41 -20.77 19.77
C SER A 233 3.85 -22.23 19.49
N GLU A 234 3.61 -22.71 18.28
CA GLU A 234 3.98 -24.05 17.80
C GLU A 234 5.33 -24.08 17.06
N GLY A 235 6.05 -22.93 17.02
CA GLY A 235 7.36 -22.82 16.38
C GLY A 235 7.31 -22.68 14.84
N GLN A 236 6.13 -22.56 14.26
CA GLN A 236 5.97 -22.34 12.82
C GLN A 236 6.19 -20.86 12.44
N PRO A 237 6.54 -20.54 11.18
CA PRO A 237 6.52 -19.17 10.70
C PRO A 237 5.14 -18.52 10.91
N VAL A 238 5.12 -17.22 11.21
CA VAL A 238 3.84 -16.48 11.41
C VAL A 238 3.12 -16.18 10.11
N MET A 239 3.82 -16.27 9.00
CA MET A 239 3.30 -16.07 7.65
C MET A 239 3.76 -17.21 6.75
N SER A 240 2.90 -17.64 5.85
CA SER A 240 3.28 -18.45 4.68
C SER A 240 4.09 -17.59 3.70
N ASP A 241 4.76 -18.23 2.74
CA ASP A 241 5.53 -17.54 1.71
C ASP A 241 4.65 -16.56 0.91
N LEU A 242 3.43 -16.96 0.59
CA LEU A 242 2.46 -16.09 -0.12
C LEU A 242 2.08 -14.86 0.73
N GLU A 243 1.79 -15.06 2.01
CA GLU A 243 1.47 -13.95 2.93
C GLU A 243 2.67 -13.02 3.11
N PHE A 244 3.88 -13.54 3.18
CA PHE A 244 5.10 -12.74 3.24
C PHE A 244 5.31 -11.90 1.97
N LYS A 245 5.10 -12.46 0.78
CA LYS A 245 5.18 -11.75 -0.49
C LYS A 245 4.16 -10.62 -0.56
N ASN A 246 2.90 -10.90 -0.21
CA ASN A 246 1.86 -9.88 -0.14
C ASN A 246 2.18 -8.79 0.90
N PHE A 247 2.71 -9.18 2.06
CA PHE A 247 3.14 -8.27 3.10
C PHE A 247 4.28 -7.35 2.64
N PHE A 248 5.28 -7.89 1.95
CA PHE A 248 6.36 -7.09 1.36
C PHE A 248 5.81 -6.04 0.38
N CYS A 249 4.96 -6.45 -0.56
CA CYS A 249 4.32 -5.53 -1.51
C CYS A 249 3.48 -4.45 -0.80
N LEU A 250 2.75 -4.82 0.25
CA LEU A 250 1.99 -3.87 1.06
C LEU A 250 2.88 -2.82 1.71
N LEU A 251 4.02 -3.22 2.28
CA LEU A 251 4.95 -2.29 2.91
C LEU A 251 5.58 -1.33 1.89
N VAL A 252 5.95 -1.84 0.71
CA VAL A 252 6.45 -1.01 -0.39
C VAL A 252 5.41 0.00 -0.83
N ALA A 253 4.17 -0.42 -1.05
CA ALA A 253 3.07 0.48 -1.42
C ALA A 253 2.81 1.55 -0.34
N ALA A 254 2.66 1.14 0.91
CA ALA A 254 2.29 2.04 2.01
C ALA A 254 3.39 3.05 2.36
N GLY A 255 4.65 2.65 2.27
CA GLY A 255 5.79 3.50 2.63
C GLY A 255 6.22 4.46 1.54
N ASN A 256 5.81 4.25 0.30
CA ASN A 256 6.16 5.12 -0.83
C ASN A 256 5.26 6.35 -0.89
N ASP A 257 4.05 6.17 -1.38
CA ASP A 257 3.19 7.25 -1.85
C ASP A 257 2.70 8.15 -0.70
N THR A 258 2.19 7.53 0.36
CA THR A 258 1.59 8.27 1.49
C THR A 258 2.59 9.19 2.20
N THR A 259 3.84 8.78 2.34
CA THR A 259 4.89 9.54 3.03
C THR A 259 5.45 10.65 2.17
N ARG A 260 5.51 10.46 0.86
CA ARG A 260 6.03 11.45 -0.09
C ARG A 260 5.15 12.70 -0.21
N TYR A 261 3.83 12.56 0.04
CA TYR A 261 2.86 13.66 0.00
C TYR A 261 2.64 14.33 1.37
N SER A 262 3.30 13.87 2.41
CA SER A 262 3.27 14.46 3.76
C SER A 262 4.31 15.54 3.94
#